data_4239c503dc2eef13417d3877f9d3ee1d
#
_entry.id   4239c503dc2eef13417d3877f9d3ee1d
#
_cell.length_a   1.000
_cell.length_b   1.000
_cell.length_c   1.000
_cell.angle_alpha   90.00
_cell.angle_beta   90.00
_cell.angle_gamma   90.00
#
_symmetry.space_group_name_H-M   'P 1'
#
loop_
_entity.id
_entity.type
_entity.pdbx_description
1 polymer ?
#
loop_
_entity_poly.entity_id
_entity_poly.type
_entity_poly.pdbx_seq_one_letter_code
_entity_poly.pdbx_strand_id
1 'polypeptide(L)'
;MRKTFKSKKSISQTQRRSADHTPSNHVVMHCVFLRQEDTMKRPLIQKLGLLGLVSFLSYAAAVIFAPLAYPGYDWMAQAVSDLSAADAPSLALWNQLSAGYNACEVVCVTIVCIGIQGRKTKLLRTGVYLFAVMEWISAIGYRMFPLSSSGYAGVFQDIMHMAVTAAVVLLSIVSLSVIIAAGVKDRGCRSYGVCAAIALGMMLVGALGMKLVPAQYFGVVERFSVFAATGFNAALGVHLYCTDSGKPVYQKEASQNDG
;
A
#
# COMPACT_ATOMS: atom_id res chain seq x y z
N MET A 1 -71.86 -44.45 -0.15
CA MET A 1 -71.63 -45.32 -1.32
C MET A 1 -70.16 -45.33 -1.67
N ARG A 2 -69.56 -46.50 -1.49
CA ARG A 2 -68.65 -47.23 -2.40
C ARG A 2 -67.37 -46.43 -2.83
N LYS A 3 -66.17 -46.93 -2.79
CA LYS A 3 -65.55 -48.26 -2.48
C LYS A 3 -64.04 -48.04 -2.36
N THR A 4 -63.44 -48.69 -1.40
CA THR A 4 -62.05 -49.13 -1.28
C THR A 4 -61.39 -49.59 -2.57
N PHE A 5 -60.11 -49.31 -2.76
CA PHE A 5 -59.18 -50.31 -3.33
C PHE A 5 -57.75 -50.15 -2.64
N LYS A 6 -57.39 -51.24 -1.97
CA LYS A 6 -56.07 -51.57 -1.50
C LYS A 6 -55.24 -52.12 -2.66
N SER A 7 -54.01 -51.74 -2.82
CA SER A 7 -53.02 -52.61 -3.40
C SER A 7 -51.72 -52.55 -2.69
N LYS A 8 -51.36 -53.63 -2.04
CA LYS A 8 -50.05 -54.02 -1.55
C LYS A 8 -49.17 -54.47 -2.69
N LYS A 9 -47.93 -54.07 -2.73
CA LYS A 9 -46.73 -54.83 -3.16
C LYS A 9 -45.53 -54.15 -2.72
N SER A 10 -44.79 -54.74 -1.93
CA SER A 10 -43.76 -55.75 -1.97
C SER A 10 -42.36 -55.19 -1.81
N ILE A 11 -41.77 -55.60 -0.75
CA ILE A 11 -40.41 -55.50 -0.27
C ILE A 11 -39.42 -55.87 -1.38
N SER A 12 -38.40 -55.02 -1.61
CA SER A 12 -37.05 -55.53 -1.92
C SER A 12 -36.02 -54.76 -1.13
N GLN A 13 -35.44 -55.43 -0.18
CA GLN A 13 -34.18 -55.06 0.47
C GLN A 13 -33.06 -55.14 -0.58
N THR A 14 -32.42 -54.05 -0.84
CA THR A 14 -31.14 -54.08 -1.53
C THR A 14 -30.15 -53.26 -0.76
N GLN A 15 -29.34 -54.00 -0.01
CA GLN A 15 -27.95 -53.71 0.40
C GLN A 15 -27.47 -52.29 0.40
N ARG A 16 -27.35 -51.75 1.61
CA ARG A 16 -26.36 -50.71 1.93
C ARG A 16 -24.97 -51.26 1.63
N ARG A 17 -24.36 -50.84 0.54
CA ARG A 17 -22.92 -50.80 0.37
C ARG A 17 -22.45 -49.41 0.80
N SER A 18 -21.93 -49.39 2.01
CA SER A 18 -21.03 -48.35 2.48
C SER A 18 -19.80 -48.37 1.56
N ALA A 19 -19.74 -47.45 0.63
CA ALA A 19 -18.50 -47.16 -0.09
C ALA A 19 -17.77 -46.09 0.71
N ASP A 20 -16.85 -46.54 1.56
CA ASP A 20 -15.77 -45.72 2.05
C ASP A 20 -14.93 -45.25 0.85
N HIS A 21 -15.28 -44.08 0.32
CA HIS A 21 -14.41 -43.33 -0.57
C HIS A 21 -13.46 -42.46 0.25
N THR A 22 -12.45 -43.08 0.83
CA THR A 22 -11.20 -42.37 1.14
C THR A 22 -10.62 -41.89 -0.20
N PRO A 23 -10.51 -40.57 -0.43
CA PRO A 23 -9.90 -40.09 -1.66
C PRO A 23 -8.46 -40.61 -1.69
N SER A 24 -8.11 -41.29 -2.78
CA SER A 24 -6.76 -41.81 -3.01
C SER A 24 -5.74 -40.72 -2.74
N ASN A 25 -4.68 -41.04 -2.01
CA ASN A 25 -3.57 -40.10 -1.71
C ASN A 25 -3.02 -39.41 -2.97
N HIS A 26 -3.20 -40.01 -4.14
CA HIS A 26 -2.88 -39.43 -5.45
C HIS A 26 -3.76 -38.24 -5.80
N VAL A 27 -5.07 -38.28 -5.48
CA VAL A 27 -6.00 -37.15 -5.77
C VAL A 27 -5.72 -35.99 -4.82
N VAL A 28 -5.48 -36.29 -3.54
CA VAL A 28 -5.12 -35.26 -2.54
C VAL A 28 -3.79 -34.62 -2.89
N MET A 29 -2.78 -35.42 -3.29
CA MET A 29 -1.47 -34.91 -3.68
C MET A 29 -1.54 -34.08 -4.99
N HIS A 30 -2.36 -34.49 -5.95
CA HIS A 30 -2.57 -33.73 -7.18
C HIS A 30 -3.32 -32.42 -6.93
N CYS A 31 -4.33 -32.40 -6.06
CA CYS A 31 -5.00 -31.17 -5.62
C CYS A 31 -4.08 -30.23 -4.83
N VAL A 32 -3.20 -30.78 -3.98
CA VAL A 32 -2.19 -29.99 -3.25
C VAL A 32 -1.15 -29.42 -4.22
N PHE A 33 -0.70 -30.22 -5.19
CA PHE A 33 0.27 -29.76 -6.20
C PHE A 33 -0.32 -28.70 -7.14
N LEU A 34 -1.58 -28.87 -7.61
CA LEU A 34 -2.29 -27.85 -8.38
C LEU A 34 -2.53 -26.56 -7.55
N ARG A 35 -2.83 -26.70 -6.25
CA ARG A 35 -2.95 -25.56 -5.35
C ARG A 35 -1.61 -24.84 -5.15
N GLN A 36 -0.49 -25.56 -5.16
CA GLN A 36 0.85 -25.01 -5.04
C GLN A 36 1.32 -24.33 -6.34
N GLU A 37 0.91 -24.83 -7.52
CA GLU A 37 1.16 -24.17 -8.81
C GLU A 37 0.32 -22.89 -8.98
N ASP A 38 -0.92 -22.86 -8.50
CA ASP A 38 -1.76 -21.65 -8.52
C ASP A 38 -1.23 -20.56 -7.58
N THR A 39 -0.55 -20.92 -6.49
CA THR A 39 0.14 -19.94 -5.60
C THR A 39 1.38 -19.33 -6.27
N MET A 40 2.00 -20.00 -7.24
CA MET A 40 3.19 -19.47 -7.94
C MET A 40 2.85 -18.50 -9.09
N LYS A 41 1.61 -18.39 -9.54
CA LYS A 41 1.21 -17.49 -10.64
C LYS A 41 0.36 -16.31 -10.16
N ARG A 42 0.91 -15.53 -9.21
CA ARG A 42 0.27 -14.24 -8.88
C ARG A 42 0.26 -13.35 -10.12
N PRO A 43 -0.87 -12.70 -10.45
CA PRO A 43 -0.95 -11.80 -11.59
C PRO A 43 0.09 -10.69 -11.48
N LEU A 44 0.60 -10.25 -12.63
CA LEU A 44 1.65 -9.23 -12.72
C LEU A 44 1.34 -7.99 -11.87
N ILE A 45 0.08 -7.55 -11.87
CA ILE A 45 -0.40 -6.41 -11.07
C ILE A 45 -0.06 -6.57 -9.58
N GLN A 46 -0.24 -7.77 -9.02
CA GLN A 46 0.07 -8.02 -7.61
C GLN A 46 1.59 -7.98 -7.35
N LYS A 47 2.39 -8.55 -8.26
CA LYS A 47 3.85 -8.52 -8.15
C LYS A 47 4.39 -7.10 -8.24
N LEU A 48 3.82 -6.27 -9.11
CA LEU A 48 4.20 -4.86 -9.24
C LEU A 48 3.88 -4.04 -7.98
N GLY A 49 2.94 -4.47 -7.12
CA GLY A 49 2.74 -3.87 -5.81
C GLY A 49 3.99 -3.87 -4.93
N LEU A 50 4.89 -4.86 -5.11
CA LEU A 50 6.16 -4.91 -4.36
C LEU A 50 7.15 -3.78 -4.73
N LEU A 51 6.90 -3.04 -5.81
CA LEU A 51 7.66 -1.84 -6.12
C LEU A 51 7.56 -0.79 -5.01
N GLY A 52 6.48 -0.78 -4.22
CA GLY A 52 6.38 0.04 -3.02
C GLY A 52 7.47 -0.26 -1.98
N LEU A 53 7.83 -1.54 -1.79
CA LEU A 53 8.96 -1.91 -0.94
C LEU A 53 10.30 -1.46 -1.53
N VAL A 54 10.47 -1.60 -2.85
CA VAL A 54 11.68 -1.14 -3.54
C VAL A 54 11.83 0.37 -3.38
N SER A 55 10.74 1.12 -3.56
CA SER A 55 10.69 2.56 -3.33
C SER A 55 11.10 2.92 -1.90
N PHE A 56 10.45 2.30 -0.91
CA PHE A 56 10.74 2.52 0.51
C PHE A 56 12.19 2.23 0.87
N LEU A 57 12.74 1.09 0.42
CA LEU A 57 14.13 0.71 0.69
C LEU A 57 15.14 1.64 0.01
N SER A 58 14.86 2.07 -1.23
CA SER A 58 15.68 3.05 -1.97
C SER A 58 15.72 4.39 -1.22
N TYR A 59 14.56 4.87 -0.77
CA TYR A 59 14.48 6.11 0.01
C TYR A 59 15.17 5.97 1.38
N ALA A 60 14.93 4.88 2.10
CA ALA A 60 15.57 4.61 3.38
C ALA A 60 17.10 4.55 3.25
N ALA A 61 17.60 3.91 2.18
CA ALA A 61 19.03 3.87 1.89
C ALA A 61 19.59 5.29 1.66
N ALA A 62 18.86 6.14 0.92
CA ALA A 62 19.28 7.52 0.70
C ALA A 62 19.33 8.31 2.04
N VAL A 63 18.31 8.20 2.88
CA VAL A 63 18.25 8.89 4.18
C VAL A 63 19.37 8.43 5.13
N ILE A 64 19.72 7.14 5.09
CA ILE A 64 20.73 6.55 6.01
C ILE A 64 22.16 6.82 5.51
N PHE A 65 22.41 6.68 4.21
CA PHE A 65 23.77 6.67 3.68
C PHE A 65 24.20 7.98 3.02
N ALA A 66 23.29 8.82 2.50
CA ALA A 66 23.69 10.11 1.93
C ALA A 66 24.41 11.04 2.93
N PRO A 67 24.10 11.04 4.24
CA PRO A 67 24.88 11.78 5.23
C PRO A 67 26.39 11.51 5.21
N LEU A 68 26.83 10.32 4.78
CA LEU A 68 28.25 9.98 4.68
C LEU A 68 29.01 10.85 3.67
N ALA A 69 28.30 11.42 2.69
CA ALA A 69 28.88 12.35 1.71
C ALA A 69 28.63 13.81 2.06
N TYR A 70 28.11 14.11 3.26
CA TYR A 70 27.85 15.48 3.70
C TYR A 70 28.61 15.79 5.00
N PRO A 71 29.83 16.32 4.93
CA PRO A 71 30.64 16.66 6.13
C PRO A 71 29.89 17.61 7.06
N GLY A 72 29.77 17.23 8.32
CA GLY A 72 29.10 18.07 9.34
C GLY A 72 27.56 17.99 9.33
N TYR A 73 26.96 17.12 8.54
CA TYR A 73 25.51 16.92 8.60
C TYR A 73 25.08 16.35 9.95
N ASP A 74 24.21 17.09 10.64
CA ASP A 74 23.57 16.62 11.86
C ASP A 74 22.17 16.09 11.57
N TRP A 75 22.03 14.77 11.50
CA TRP A 75 20.77 14.10 11.19
C TRP A 75 19.67 14.38 12.23
N MET A 76 20.01 14.80 13.45
CA MET A 76 19.04 15.16 14.47
C MET A 76 18.44 16.55 14.23
N ALA A 77 19.26 17.50 13.81
CA ALA A 77 18.89 18.90 13.65
C ALA A 77 18.50 19.27 12.21
N GLN A 78 19.07 18.59 11.20
CA GLN A 78 18.88 18.95 9.79
C GLN A 78 17.82 18.12 9.11
N ALA A 79 17.14 18.74 8.14
CA ALA A 79 16.11 18.11 7.33
C ALA A 79 16.68 17.02 6.40
N VAL A 80 15.81 16.06 6.02
CA VAL A 80 16.14 15.10 4.94
C VAL A 80 16.30 15.83 3.61
N SER A 81 15.51 16.87 3.35
CA SER A 81 15.60 17.68 2.14
C SER A 81 16.95 18.39 1.97
N ASP A 82 17.67 18.68 3.05
CA ASP A 82 19.02 19.25 2.98
C ASP A 82 20.01 18.30 2.28
N LEU A 83 19.81 16.98 2.37
CA LEU A 83 20.65 15.99 1.71
C LEU A 83 20.48 16.00 0.18
N SER A 84 19.38 16.53 -0.32
CA SER A 84 19.01 16.60 -1.75
C SER A 84 18.97 18.02 -2.28
N ALA A 85 19.39 19.02 -1.48
CA ALA A 85 19.48 20.40 -1.93
C ALA A 85 20.46 20.54 -3.11
N ALA A 86 20.24 21.55 -3.95
CA ALA A 86 21.02 21.71 -5.18
C ALA A 86 22.53 21.94 -4.93
N ASP A 87 22.86 22.53 -3.78
CA ASP A 87 24.24 22.77 -3.33
C ASP A 87 24.79 21.71 -2.36
N ALA A 88 23.98 20.69 -2.01
CA ALA A 88 24.37 19.70 -1.02
C ALA A 88 25.55 18.82 -1.49
N PRO A 89 26.61 18.65 -0.69
CA PRO A 89 27.71 17.73 -1.02
C PRO A 89 27.24 16.29 -1.22
N SER A 90 26.12 15.91 -0.57
CA SER A 90 25.51 14.58 -0.65
C SER A 90 24.64 14.36 -1.89
N LEU A 91 24.35 15.39 -2.71
CA LEU A 91 23.38 15.32 -3.81
C LEU A 91 23.67 14.17 -4.79
N ALA A 92 24.92 13.95 -5.14
CA ALA A 92 25.31 12.87 -6.07
C ALA A 92 24.99 11.49 -5.49
N LEU A 93 25.35 11.24 -4.23
CA LEU A 93 25.06 9.98 -3.53
C LEU A 93 23.56 9.82 -3.26
N TRP A 94 22.88 10.90 -2.88
CA TRP A 94 21.43 10.92 -2.72
C TRP A 94 20.73 10.46 -4.00
N ASN A 95 21.08 11.04 -5.15
CA ASN A 95 20.48 10.72 -6.44
C ASN A 95 20.71 9.26 -6.84
N GLN A 96 21.88 8.69 -6.54
CA GLN A 96 22.18 7.29 -6.81
C GLN A 96 21.32 6.36 -5.94
N LEU A 97 21.26 6.61 -4.63
CA LEU A 97 20.53 5.77 -3.69
C LEU A 97 19.00 5.89 -3.85
N SER A 98 18.50 7.08 -4.16
CA SER A 98 17.08 7.34 -4.38
C SER A 98 16.61 7.11 -5.82
N ALA A 99 17.45 6.59 -6.72
CA ALA A 99 17.10 6.42 -8.13
C ALA A 99 15.85 5.58 -8.37
N GLY A 100 15.63 4.54 -7.54
CA GLY A 100 14.44 3.69 -7.59
C GLY A 100 13.22 4.29 -6.88
N TYR A 101 13.40 5.29 -6.04
CA TYR A 101 12.37 5.81 -5.16
C TYR A 101 11.14 6.33 -5.94
N ASN A 102 11.28 7.47 -6.61
CA ASN A 102 10.15 8.14 -7.24
C ASN A 102 9.42 7.29 -8.30
N ALA A 103 10.17 6.59 -9.15
CA ALA A 103 9.57 5.77 -10.21
C ALA A 103 8.77 4.60 -9.63
N CYS A 104 9.34 3.88 -8.66
CA CYS A 104 8.67 2.75 -8.03
C CYS A 104 7.49 3.18 -7.16
N GLU A 105 7.55 4.35 -6.53
CA GLU A 105 6.49 4.93 -5.71
C GLU A 105 5.23 5.20 -6.52
N VAL A 106 5.34 5.98 -7.59
CA VAL A 106 4.18 6.33 -8.44
C VAL A 106 3.63 5.13 -9.20
N VAL A 107 4.48 4.21 -9.63
CA VAL A 107 4.03 2.95 -10.25
C VAL A 107 3.26 2.13 -9.23
N CYS A 108 3.78 1.94 -8.01
CA CYS A 108 3.12 1.18 -6.97
C CYS A 108 1.73 1.74 -6.67
N VAL A 109 1.61 3.03 -6.34
CA VAL A 109 0.31 3.62 -5.97
C VAL A 109 -0.69 3.59 -7.13
N THR A 110 -0.23 3.76 -8.37
CA THR A 110 -1.07 3.68 -9.57
C THR A 110 -1.60 2.25 -9.77
N ILE A 111 -0.74 1.25 -9.63
CA ILE A 111 -1.13 -0.17 -9.69
C ILE A 111 -2.09 -0.54 -8.56
N VAL A 112 -1.88 -0.01 -7.35
CA VAL A 112 -2.84 -0.18 -6.24
C VAL A 112 -4.20 0.40 -6.60
N CYS A 113 -4.26 1.60 -7.19
CA CYS A 113 -5.52 2.20 -7.66
C CYS A 113 -6.26 1.30 -8.65
N ILE A 114 -5.55 0.64 -9.58
CA ILE A 114 -6.14 -0.30 -10.53
C ILE A 114 -6.61 -1.58 -9.80
N GLY A 115 -5.77 -2.13 -8.93
CA GLY A 115 -6.02 -3.40 -8.25
C GLY A 115 -7.19 -3.40 -7.26
N ILE A 116 -7.55 -2.23 -6.71
CA ILE A 116 -8.69 -2.09 -5.78
C ILE A 116 -10.02 -1.83 -6.48
N GLN A 117 -10.03 -1.57 -7.79
CA GLN A 117 -11.25 -1.31 -8.54
C GLN A 117 -12.18 -2.53 -8.50
N GLY A 118 -13.47 -2.29 -8.24
CA GLY A 118 -14.49 -3.34 -8.18
C GLY A 118 -14.40 -4.29 -6.97
N ARG A 119 -13.31 -4.25 -6.20
CA ARG A 119 -13.05 -5.18 -5.08
C ARG A 119 -13.24 -4.55 -3.70
N LYS A 120 -13.16 -3.25 -3.59
CA LYS A 120 -13.18 -2.51 -2.31
C LYS A 120 -14.24 -1.43 -2.31
N THR A 121 -14.62 -0.97 -1.12
CA THR A 121 -15.65 0.07 -0.94
C THR A 121 -15.28 1.37 -1.65
N LYS A 122 -16.30 2.14 -2.05
CA LYS A 122 -16.10 3.46 -2.68
C LYS A 122 -15.25 4.37 -1.79
N LEU A 123 -15.49 4.34 -0.47
CA LEU A 123 -14.79 5.18 0.49
C LEU A 123 -13.28 4.86 0.53
N LEU A 124 -12.90 3.55 0.59
CA LEU A 124 -11.49 3.16 0.55
C LEU A 124 -10.83 3.61 -0.77
N ARG A 125 -11.52 3.38 -1.89
CA ARG A 125 -11.01 3.80 -3.21
C ARG A 125 -10.75 5.31 -3.28
N THR A 126 -11.70 6.12 -2.79
CA THR A 126 -11.53 7.57 -2.73
C THR A 126 -10.30 7.95 -1.92
N GLY A 127 -10.11 7.37 -0.72
CA GLY A 127 -8.92 7.64 0.10
C GLY A 127 -7.62 7.27 -0.60
N VAL A 128 -7.57 6.08 -1.23
CA VAL A 128 -6.37 5.64 -1.97
C VAL A 128 -6.11 6.51 -3.21
N TYR A 129 -7.16 6.96 -3.92
CA TYR A 129 -6.98 7.88 -5.05
C TYR A 129 -6.46 9.25 -4.62
N LEU A 130 -6.93 9.80 -3.49
CA LEU A 130 -6.38 11.02 -2.92
C LEU A 130 -4.91 10.85 -2.51
N PHE A 131 -4.57 9.70 -1.92
CA PHE A 131 -3.20 9.36 -1.60
C PHE A 131 -2.33 9.25 -2.87
N ALA A 132 -2.85 8.65 -3.94
CA ALA A 132 -2.14 8.58 -5.22
C ALA A 132 -1.90 9.97 -5.82
N VAL A 133 -2.87 10.87 -5.76
CA VAL A 133 -2.69 12.26 -6.19
C VAL A 133 -1.58 12.95 -5.39
N MET A 134 -1.54 12.73 -4.07
CA MET A 134 -0.48 13.23 -3.20
C MET A 134 0.90 12.71 -3.63
N GLU A 135 1.04 11.40 -3.88
CA GLU A 135 2.31 10.80 -4.33
C GLU A 135 2.77 11.35 -5.69
N TRP A 136 1.86 11.55 -6.63
CA TRP A 136 2.17 12.17 -7.91
C TRP A 136 2.61 13.63 -7.74
N ILE A 137 1.96 14.42 -6.88
CA ILE A 137 2.36 15.80 -6.56
C ILE A 137 3.74 15.80 -5.90
N SER A 138 4.00 14.87 -4.98
CA SER A 138 5.31 14.70 -4.35
C SER A 138 6.40 14.41 -5.39
N ALA A 139 6.22 13.36 -6.19
CA ALA A 139 7.22 12.91 -7.16
C ALA A 139 7.55 13.96 -8.24
N ILE A 140 6.57 14.73 -8.70
CA ILE A 140 6.75 15.79 -9.70
C ILE A 140 7.23 17.08 -9.03
N GLY A 141 6.58 17.48 -7.95
CA GLY A 141 6.77 18.79 -7.32
C GLY A 141 8.17 18.96 -6.74
N TYR A 142 8.67 17.98 -6.00
CA TYR A 142 10.04 18.06 -5.46
C TYR A 142 11.13 17.99 -6.55
N ARG A 143 10.84 17.34 -7.68
CA ARG A 143 11.77 17.35 -8.82
C ARG A 143 11.77 18.67 -9.58
N MET A 144 10.60 19.32 -9.69
CA MET A 144 10.51 20.65 -10.31
C MET A 144 11.07 21.74 -9.43
N PHE A 145 10.91 21.60 -8.11
CA PHE A 145 11.32 22.59 -7.11
C PHE A 145 12.18 21.94 -6.02
N PRO A 146 13.39 21.46 -6.37
CA PRO A 146 14.34 21.02 -5.34
C PRO A 146 14.70 22.20 -4.44
N LEU A 147 15.09 21.93 -3.19
CA LEU A 147 15.60 22.97 -2.30
C LEU A 147 16.87 23.57 -2.92
N SER A 148 16.95 24.90 -2.98
CA SER A 148 18.07 25.59 -3.65
C SER A 148 19.37 25.49 -2.87
N SER A 149 19.27 25.54 -1.53
CA SER A 149 20.41 25.35 -0.64
C SER A 149 19.98 24.70 0.67
N SER A 150 20.89 23.99 1.30
CA SER A 150 20.69 23.42 2.63
C SER A 150 20.35 24.52 3.65
N GLY A 151 19.26 24.32 4.40
CA GLY A 151 18.80 25.28 5.40
C GLY A 151 17.87 26.37 4.90
N TYR A 152 17.34 26.29 3.67
CA TYR A 152 16.34 27.21 3.11
C TYR A 152 16.84 28.66 2.91
N ALA A 153 17.20 29.02 1.68
CA ALA A 153 17.65 30.34 1.30
C ALA A 153 16.54 31.40 1.10
N GLY A 154 15.27 30.97 1.02
CA GLY A 154 14.12 31.85 0.85
C GLY A 154 13.90 32.38 -0.57
N VAL A 155 14.56 31.81 -1.57
CA VAL A 155 14.31 32.12 -2.99
C VAL A 155 13.00 31.53 -3.48
N PHE A 156 12.53 31.97 -4.65
CA PHE A 156 11.27 31.49 -5.23
C PHE A 156 11.17 29.96 -5.29
N GLN A 157 12.25 29.28 -5.63
CA GLN A 157 12.31 27.82 -5.71
C GLN A 157 12.05 27.17 -4.36
N ASP A 158 12.61 27.72 -3.26
CA ASP A 158 12.40 27.21 -1.90
C ASP A 158 10.96 27.47 -1.44
N ILE A 159 10.39 28.62 -1.80
CA ILE A 159 8.97 28.91 -1.52
C ILE A 159 8.08 27.86 -2.20
N MET A 160 8.36 27.53 -3.46
CA MET A 160 7.62 26.48 -4.18
C MET A 160 7.83 25.09 -3.59
N HIS A 161 9.06 24.77 -3.14
CA HIS A 161 9.35 23.54 -2.40
C HIS A 161 8.47 23.41 -1.15
N MET A 162 8.37 24.49 -0.37
CA MET A 162 7.53 24.53 0.82
C MET A 162 6.04 24.47 0.49
N ALA A 163 5.60 25.06 -0.63
CA ALA A 163 4.22 24.95 -1.09
C ALA A 163 3.87 23.50 -1.48
N VAL A 164 4.77 22.80 -2.18
CA VAL A 164 4.65 21.37 -2.47
C VAL A 164 4.56 20.57 -1.17
N THR A 165 5.44 20.83 -0.21
CA THR A 165 5.45 20.16 1.09
C THR A 165 4.11 20.36 1.82
N ALA A 166 3.59 21.58 1.85
CA ALA A 166 2.29 21.87 2.47
C ALA A 166 1.14 21.10 1.78
N ALA A 167 1.14 21.05 0.45
CA ALA A 167 0.14 20.30 -0.32
C ALA A 167 0.23 18.78 -0.04
N VAL A 168 1.44 18.23 0.00
CA VAL A 168 1.70 16.81 0.31
C VAL A 168 1.22 16.47 1.71
N VAL A 169 1.56 17.27 2.72
CA VAL A 169 1.12 17.04 4.11
C VAL A 169 -0.40 17.11 4.23
N LEU A 170 -1.04 18.13 3.65
CA LEU A 170 -2.49 18.31 3.70
C LEU A 170 -3.22 17.13 3.03
N LEU A 171 -2.80 16.75 1.83
CA LEU A 171 -3.40 15.64 1.09
C LEU A 171 -3.17 14.31 1.80
N SER A 172 -2.01 14.10 2.44
CA SER A 172 -1.73 12.93 3.27
C SER A 172 -2.72 12.83 4.44
N ILE A 173 -2.91 13.93 5.19
CA ILE A 173 -3.84 13.96 6.32
C ILE A 173 -5.26 13.63 5.85
N VAL A 174 -5.72 14.25 4.77
CA VAL A 174 -7.08 14.02 4.24
C VAL A 174 -7.24 12.58 3.74
N SER A 175 -6.31 12.10 2.93
CA SER A 175 -6.39 10.75 2.34
C SER A 175 -6.35 9.65 3.41
N LEU A 176 -5.41 9.74 4.36
CA LEU A 176 -5.28 8.80 5.46
C LEU A 176 -6.51 8.80 6.36
N SER A 177 -7.09 9.98 6.66
CA SER A 177 -8.35 10.09 7.42
C SER A 177 -9.52 9.40 6.72
N VAL A 178 -9.64 9.54 5.39
CA VAL A 178 -10.67 8.86 4.59
C VAL A 178 -10.47 7.35 4.60
N ILE A 179 -9.22 6.87 4.51
CA ILE A 179 -8.89 5.43 4.57
C ILE A 179 -9.19 4.86 5.96
N ILE A 180 -8.90 5.59 7.04
CA ILE A 180 -9.26 5.21 8.41
C ILE A 180 -10.78 5.07 8.53
N ALA A 181 -11.54 6.05 8.05
CA ALA A 181 -13.00 6.00 8.05
C ALA A 181 -13.55 4.78 7.27
N ALA A 182 -12.90 4.41 6.16
CA ALA A 182 -13.25 3.19 5.43
C ALA A 182 -12.98 1.92 6.26
N GLY A 183 -11.84 1.87 6.95
CA GLY A 183 -11.47 0.74 7.81
C GLY A 183 -12.37 0.56 9.04
N VAL A 184 -12.92 1.68 9.56
CA VAL A 184 -13.91 1.65 10.67
C VAL A 184 -15.25 1.15 10.17
N LYS A 185 -15.70 1.58 8.97
CA LYS A 185 -17.02 1.24 8.43
C LYS A 185 -17.10 -0.17 7.85
N ASP A 186 -15.99 -0.71 7.35
CA ASP A 186 -15.95 -2.02 6.68
C ASP A 186 -14.81 -2.88 7.24
N ARG A 187 -15.18 -4.03 7.82
CA ARG A 187 -14.21 -5.01 8.33
C ARG A 187 -13.24 -5.52 7.26
N GLY A 188 -13.67 -5.61 6.01
CA GLY A 188 -12.82 -5.98 4.86
C GLY A 188 -11.75 -4.93 4.50
N CYS A 189 -11.86 -3.72 5.05
CA CYS A 189 -10.93 -2.61 4.87
C CYS A 189 -10.12 -2.29 6.14
N ARG A 190 -10.32 -3.06 7.24
CA ARG A 190 -9.76 -2.75 8.56
C ARG A 190 -8.23 -2.68 8.55
N SER A 191 -7.55 -3.58 7.85
CA SER A 191 -6.09 -3.57 7.78
C SER A 191 -5.54 -2.31 7.12
N TYR A 192 -6.20 -1.82 6.07
CA TYR A 192 -5.87 -0.53 5.45
C TYR A 192 -6.06 0.63 6.43
N GLY A 193 -7.16 0.61 7.18
CA GLY A 193 -7.45 1.64 8.20
C GLY A 193 -6.43 1.66 9.33
N VAL A 194 -5.97 0.50 9.80
CA VAL A 194 -4.93 0.41 10.84
C VAL A 194 -3.59 0.95 10.34
N CYS A 195 -3.14 0.52 9.14
CA CYS A 195 -1.92 1.06 8.54
C CYS A 195 -2.00 2.58 8.33
N ALA A 196 -3.16 3.07 7.85
CA ALA A 196 -3.39 4.51 7.69
C ALA A 196 -3.37 5.27 9.02
N ALA A 197 -3.90 4.68 10.11
CA ALA A 197 -3.86 5.30 11.44
C ALA A 197 -2.44 5.41 11.98
N ILE A 198 -1.61 4.40 11.77
CA ILE A 198 -0.18 4.43 12.13
C ILE A 198 0.52 5.53 11.33
N ALA A 199 0.33 5.55 10.00
CA ALA A 199 0.94 6.55 9.13
C ALA A 199 0.48 7.97 9.49
N LEU A 200 -0.81 8.19 9.75
CA LEU A 200 -1.33 9.49 10.18
C LEU A 200 -0.73 9.91 11.54
N GLY A 201 -0.62 8.99 12.49
CA GLY A 201 0.03 9.25 13.78
C GLY A 201 1.48 9.71 13.60
N MET A 202 2.26 9.01 12.78
CA MET A 202 3.63 9.38 12.45
C MET A 202 3.69 10.74 11.74
N MET A 203 2.79 11.01 10.78
CA MET A 203 2.70 12.29 10.07
C MET A 203 2.42 13.45 11.04
N LEU A 204 1.49 13.26 11.97
CA LEU A 204 1.15 14.28 12.97
C LEU A 204 2.31 14.52 13.94
N VAL A 205 3.00 13.47 14.39
CA VAL A 205 4.22 13.60 15.20
C VAL A 205 5.26 14.45 14.47
N GLY A 206 5.49 14.18 13.17
CA GLY A 206 6.40 14.97 12.37
C GLY A 206 5.93 16.42 12.20
N ALA A 207 4.73 16.63 11.67
CA ALA A 207 4.22 17.95 11.32
C ALA A 207 4.05 18.89 12.54
N LEU A 208 3.56 18.35 13.67
CA LEU A 208 3.42 19.11 14.91
C LEU A 208 4.77 19.24 15.64
N GLY A 209 5.54 18.15 15.66
CA GLY A 209 6.83 18.09 16.33
C GLY A 209 7.81 19.17 15.81
N MET A 210 7.86 19.40 14.51
CA MET A 210 8.71 20.46 13.92
C MET A 210 8.47 21.86 14.51
N LYS A 211 7.31 22.12 15.09
CA LYS A 211 6.97 23.39 15.76
C LYS A 211 7.14 23.35 17.27
N LEU A 212 7.14 22.18 17.87
CA LEU A 212 7.10 21.99 19.33
C LEU A 212 8.45 21.59 19.91
N VAL A 213 9.31 20.93 19.13
CA VAL A 213 10.62 20.51 19.62
C VAL A 213 11.69 21.58 19.43
N PRO A 214 12.74 21.60 20.26
CA PRO A 214 13.92 22.43 20.03
C PRO A 214 14.55 22.15 18.66
N ALA A 215 15.13 23.15 18.00
CA ALA A 215 15.70 23.07 16.65
C ALA A 215 16.67 21.88 16.46
N GLN A 216 17.41 21.54 17.53
CA GLN A 216 18.34 20.39 17.54
C GLN A 216 17.70 19.02 17.33
N TYR A 217 16.36 18.90 17.39
CA TYR A 217 15.62 17.66 17.16
C TYR A 217 14.68 17.75 15.95
N PHE A 218 14.75 18.82 15.17
CA PHE A 218 13.93 19.06 14.00
C PHE A 218 13.99 17.89 12.99
N GLY A 219 15.22 17.46 12.67
CA GLY A 219 15.44 16.36 11.73
C GLY A 219 14.88 15.01 12.20
N VAL A 220 14.85 14.77 13.52
CA VAL A 220 14.25 13.55 14.07
C VAL A 220 12.75 13.51 13.79
N VAL A 221 12.03 14.58 14.13
CA VAL A 221 10.57 14.62 13.97
C VAL A 221 10.16 14.70 12.50
N GLU A 222 10.91 15.39 11.65
CA GLU A 222 10.65 15.44 10.20
C GLU A 222 10.67 14.04 9.59
N ARG A 223 11.60 13.18 10.00
CA ARG A 223 11.69 11.80 9.51
C ARG A 223 10.44 10.97 9.77
N PHE A 224 9.70 11.22 10.86
CA PHE A 224 8.42 10.57 11.06
C PHE A 224 7.44 10.89 9.93
N SER A 225 7.37 12.13 9.46
CA SER A 225 6.49 12.52 8.35
C SER A 225 6.88 11.86 7.04
N VAL A 226 8.16 11.88 6.67
CA VAL A 226 8.60 11.34 5.38
C VAL A 226 8.51 9.82 5.34
N PHE A 227 8.85 9.12 6.44
CA PHE A 227 8.68 7.68 6.53
C PHE A 227 7.22 7.24 6.66
N ALA A 228 6.33 8.11 7.15
CA ALA A 228 4.89 7.83 7.17
C ALA A 228 4.33 7.66 5.76
N ALA A 229 4.63 8.61 4.85
CA ALA A 229 4.12 8.57 3.48
C ALA A 229 4.71 7.39 2.70
N THR A 230 6.05 7.30 2.63
CA THR A 230 6.75 6.23 1.88
C THR A 230 6.44 4.83 2.43
N GLY A 231 6.37 4.68 3.76
CA GLY A 231 6.01 3.43 4.42
C GLY A 231 4.55 3.02 4.16
N PHE A 232 3.63 3.99 4.12
CA PHE A 232 2.24 3.70 3.81
C PHE A 232 2.06 3.27 2.34
N ASN A 233 2.78 3.87 1.39
CA ASN A 233 2.79 3.42 0.00
C ASN A 233 3.28 1.96 -0.10
N ALA A 234 4.38 1.63 0.60
CA ALA A 234 4.86 0.24 0.67
C ALA A 234 3.82 -0.70 1.26
N ALA A 235 3.13 -0.30 2.34
CA ALA A 235 2.06 -1.09 2.95
C ALA A 235 0.89 -1.33 1.99
N LEU A 236 0.47 -0.33 1.20
CA LEU A 236 -0.55 -0.49 0.16
C LEU A 236 -0.11 -1.52 -0.89
N GLY A 237 1.14 -1.46 -1.34
CA GLY A 237 1.71 -2.41 -2.29
C GLY A 237 1.72 -3.85 -1.75
N VAL A 238 2.12 -4.02 -0.48
CA VAL A 238 2.09 -5.33 0.21
C VAL A 238 0.65 -5.84 0.35
N HIS A 239 -0.30 -4.98 0.70
CA HIS A 239 -1.72 -5.36 0.75
C HIS A 239 -2.21 -5.86 -0.61
N LEU A 240 -1.84 -5.18 -1.69
CA LEU A 240 -2.19 -5.61 -3.05
C LEU A 240 -1.56 -6.97 -3.37
N TYR A 241 -0.29 -7.17 -3.02
CA TYR A 241 0.42 -8.43 -3.22
C TYR A 241 -0.22 -9.59 -2.45
N CYS A 242 -0.63 -9.35 -1.21
CA CYS A 242 -1.26 -10.36 -0.34
C CYS A 242 -2.74 -10.59 -0.62
N THR A 243 -3.39 -9.79 -1.46
CA THR A 243 -4.80 -9.97 -1.80
C THR A 243 -4.97 -11.24 -2.62
N ASP A 244 -5.84 -12.16 -2.17
CA ASP A 244 -6.17 -13.35 -2.94
C ASP A 244 -6.77 -12.97 -4.31
N SER A 245 -6.27 -13.61 -5.36
CA SER A 245 -6.78 -13.49 -6.73
C SER A 245 -8.12 -14.23 -6.88
N GLY A 246 -9.00 -14.13 -5.89
CA GLY A 246 -10.33 -14.72 -5.91
C GLY A 246 -11.05 -14.36 -7.21
N LYS A 247 -11.64 -15.35 -7.86
CA LYS A 247 -12.39 -15.25 -9.14
C LYS A 247 -13.23 -13.97 -9.17
N PRO A 248 -13.25 -13.24 -10.28
CA PRO A 248 -14.07 -12.05 -10.41
C PRO A 248 -15.55 -12.40 -10.12
N VAL A 249 -16.23 -11.51 -9.40
CA VAL A 249 -17.63 -11.66 -8.95
C VAL A 249 -18.59 -11.98 -10.09
N TYR A 250 -18.24 -11.66 -11.34
CA TYR A 250 -19.01 -11.96 -12.55
C TYR A 250 -19.26 -13.45 -12.83
N GLN A 251 -18.48 -14.38 -12.25
CA GLN A 251 -18.71 -15.81 -12.47
C GLN A 251 -19.69 -16.45 -11.46
N LYS A 252 -20.10 -15.74 -10.40
CA LYS A 252 -21.06 -16.26 -9.43
C LYS A 252 -22.51 -16.17 -9.89
N GLU A 253 -22.83 -15.20 -10.75
CA GLU A 253 -24.21 -15.01 -11.26
C GLU A 253 -24.56 -15.98 -12.40
N ALA A 254 -23.58 -16.39 -13.20
CA ALA A 254 -23.81 -17.35 -14.29
C ALA A 254 -24.08 -18.77 -13.80
N SER A 255 -23.57 -19.14 -12.61
CA SER A 255 -23.76 -20.50 -12.04
C SER A 255 -25.05 -20.65 -11.23
N GLN A 256 -25.81 -19.59 -10.98
CA GLN A 256 -27.09 -19.63 -10.25
C GLN A 256 -28.30 -19.64 -11.18
N ASN A 257 -28.12 -19.40 -12.49
CA ASN A 257 -29.20 -19.40 -13.46
C ASN A 257 -29.35 -20.74 -14.26
N ASP A 258 -28.47 -21.71 -14.03
CA ASP A 258 -28.49 -23.01 -14.69
C ASP A 258 -28.91 -24.17 -13.75
N GLY A 259 -29.64 -23.85 -12.65
CA GLY A 259 -30.12 -24.82 -11.68
C GLY A 259 -31.66 -24.91 -11.64
#